data_35eb81629a5b220e9452e6abe37d95a0
#
_entry.id   35eb81629a5b220e9452e6abe37d95a0
#
_cell.length_a   1.000
_cell.length_b   1.000
_cell.length_c   1.000
_cell.angle_alpha   90.00
_cell.angle_beta   90.00
_cell.angle_gamma   90.00
#
_symmetry.space_group_name_H-M   'P 1'
#
loop_
_entity.id
_entity.type
_entity.pdbx_description
1 polymer ?
#
loop_
_entity_poly.entity_id
_entity_poly.type
_entity_poly.pdbx_seq_one_letter_code
_entity_poly.pdbx_strand_id
1 'polypeptide(L)'
;MALVLPAIDLRGGKCVRLMQGDYADETVYFDDPAKMAKLWRVQNARVLHVVDLDAARGGMDSGANNRAAVEAICESVDIPVQLGGGIRSLDAIETALDMGVYRVVIGTAAVREPELISEAIERFGCRRVVVSIDAEDGEARVEGWTEGGGVDTVKLALDMEQRGVRRFVYTDISRDGTMEGPNVKAYRTLGRHLTEANITASGGVGGYDDLLRIEELEPYGIDSVIVGRALYENAFPCQQFWAWNDLDAVDLDRFSTAALKADALPKDC
;
A
#
# COMPACT_ATOMS: atom_id res chain seq x y z
N MET A 1 -5.10 13.79 12.31
CA MET A 1 -4.55 13.88 10.93
C MET A 1 -4.32 12.47 10.42
N ALA A 2 -4.91 12.12 9.27
CA ALA A 2 -4.77 10.81 8.66
C ALA A 2 -3.28 10.46 8.46
N LEU A 3 -2.92 9.20 8.74
CA LEU A 3 -1.55 8.72 8.58
C LEU A 3 -1.22 8.61 7.09
N VAL A 4 -0.19 9.32 6.63
CA VAL A 4 0.29 9.23 5.24
C VAL A 4 1.24 8.04 5.11
N LEU A 5 0.97 7.17 4.14
CA LEU A 5 1.82 6.06 3.73
C LEU A 5 2.42 6.39 2.35
N PRO A 6 3.69 6.78 2.28
CA PRO A 6 4.37 6.91 0.99
C PRO A 6 4.37 5.58 0.24
N ALA A 7 4.02 5.62 -1.06
CA ALA A 7 4.05 4.46 -1.92
C ALA A 7 5.40 4.33 -2.64
N ILE A 8 5.91 3.10 -2.71
CA ILE A 8 7.06 2.71 -3.52
C ILE A 8 6.62 1.55 -4.40
N ASP A 9 6.43 1.81 -5.69
CA ASP A 9 6.11 0.78 -6.66
C ASP A 9 7.42 0.24 -7.26
N LEU A 10 7.59 -1.08 -7.23
CA LEU A 10 8.80 -1.76 -7.68
C LEU A 10 8.57 -2.50 -9.00
N ARG A 11 9.47 -2.28 -9.96
CA ARG A 11 9.55 -3.04 -11.19
C ARG A 11 11.01 -3.22 -11.61
N GLY A 12 11.43 -4.46 -11.82
CA GLY A 12 12.83 -4.76 -12.18
C GLY A 12 13.86 -4.28 -11.16
N GLY A 13 13.47 -4.16 -9.88
CA GLY A 13 14.34 -3.67 -8.80
C GLY A 13 14.43 -2.15 -8.69
N LYS A 14 13.61 -1.39 -9.41
CA LYS A 14 13.60 0.09 -9.43
C LYS A 14 12.30 0.66 -8.89
N CYS A 15 12.34 1.91 -8.42
CA CYS A 15 11.16 2.69 -8.09
C CYS A 15 10.52 3.24 -9.35
N VAL A 16 9.29 2.84 -9.62
CA VAL A 16 8.54 3.25 -10.82
C VAL A 16 7.17 3.81 -10.45
N ARG A 17 6.49 4.36 -11.41
CA ARG A 17 5.07 4.69 -11.35
C ARG A 17 4.39 4.35 -12.65
N LEU A 18 3.21 3.75 -12.55
CA LEU A 18 2.31 3.51 -13.67
C LEU A 18 1.18 4.54 -13.63
N MET A 19 0.72 5.00 -14.79
CA MET A 19 -0.49 5.81 -14.90
C MET A 19 -1.70 4.87 -14.95
N GLN A 20 -2.59 4.97 -13.96
CA GLN A 20 -3.79 4.11 -13.86
C GLN A 20 -3.50 2.60 -14.07
N GLY A 21 -2.34 2.14 -13.57
CA GLY A 21 -1.93 0.74 -13.71
C GLY A 21 -1.43 0.33 -15.10
N ASP A 22 -1.31 1.25 -16.07
CA ASP A 22 -0.84 0.91 -17.40
C ASP A 22 0.69 0.70 -17.42
N TYR A 23 1.11 -0.53 -17.67
CA TYR A 23 2.53 -0.92 -17.79
C TYR A 23 3.24 -0.32 -19.02
N ALA A 24 2.50 0.18 -20.00
CA ALA A 24 3.06 0.87 -21.15
C ALA A 24 3.38 2.36 -20.85
N ASP A 25 2.71 2.92 -19.81
CA ASP A 25 2.95 4.29 -19.33
C ASP A 25 3.69 4.26 -17.99
N GLU A 26 4.95 3.82 -18.05
CA GLU A 26 5.85 3.73 -16.89
C GLU A 26 6.79 4.92 -16.82
N THR A 27 6.90 5.51 -15.64
CA THR A 27 7.96 6.47 -15.31
C THR A 27 8.88 5.84 -14.26
N VAL A 28 10.19 5.77 -14.54
CA VAL A 28 11.21 5.38 -13.55
C VAL A 28 11.63 6.64 -12.80
N TYR A 29 11.43 6.66 -11.49
CA TYR A 29 11.81 7.78 -10.64
C TYR A 29 13.19 7.60 -10.01
N PHE A 30 13.52 6.37 -9.58
CA PHE A 30 14.77 6.13 -8.89
C PHE A 30 15.24 4.68 -8.99
N ASP A 31 16.57 4.50 -9.09
CA ASP A 31 17.17 3.16 -9.28
C ASP A 31 17.45 2.41 -7.96
N ASP A 32 17.39 3.09 -6.81
CA ASP A 32 17.71 2.52 -5.49
C ASP A 32 16.51 2.64 -4.53
N PRO A 33 15.67 1.59 -4.41
CA PRO A 33 14.50 1.62 -3.54
C PRO A 33 14.81 1.79 -2.05
N ALA A 34 15.95 1.29 -1.57
CA ALA A 34 16.34 1.45 -0.17
C ALA A 34 16.67 2.91 0.17
N LYS A 35 17.35 3.62 -0.72
CA LYS A 35 17.56 5.08 -0.57
C LYS A 35 16.23 5.84 -0.61
N MET A 36 15.30 5.45 -1.48
CA MET A 36 13.97 6.07 -1.51
C MET A 36 13.22 5.86 -0.19
N ALA A 37 13.26 4.65 0.36
CA ALA A 37 12.66 4.35 1.66
C ALA A 37 13.25 5.20 2.80
N LYS A 38 14.59 5.35 2.83
CA LYS A 38 15.28 6.25 3.77
C LYS A 38 14.84 7.70 3.61
N LEU A 39 14.68 8.19 2.36
CA LEU A 39 14.19 9.55 2.10
C LEU A 39 12.80 9.76 2.70
N TRP A 40 11.86 8.84 2.46
CA TRP A 40 10.53 8.95 3.05
C TRP A 40 10.59 8.89 4.58
N ARG A 41 11.45 8.04 5.13
CA ARG A 41 11.66 8.00 6.59
C ARG A 41 12.17 9.32 7.16
N VAL A 42 13.14 9.96 6.49
CA VAL A 42 13.65 11.28 6.86
C VAL A 42 12.56 12.35 6.78
N GLN A 43 11.66 12.25 5.82
CA GLN A 43 10.47 13.10 5.69
C GLN A 43 9.34 12.72 6.68
N ASN A 44 9.69 11.95 7.74
CA ASN A 44 8.79 11.58 8.82
C ASN A 44 7.69 10.57 8.44
N ALA A 45 7.90 9.76 7.41
CA ALA A 45 7.03 8.60 7.19
C ALA A 45 7.06 7.68 8.42
N ARG A 46 5.90 7.13 8.77
CA ARG A 46 5.73 6.20 9.88
C ARG A 46 5.40 4.78 9.43
N VAL A 47 5.01 4.61 8.19
CA VAL A 47 4.72 3.34 7.52
C VAL A 47 5.04 3.55 6.05
N LEU A 48 5.57 2.53 5.37
CA LEU A 48 5.73 2.53 3.92
C LEU A 48 4.75 1.55 3.27
N HIS A 49 4.23 1.92 2.11
CA HIS A 49 3.45 1.04 1.24
C HIS A 49 4.31 0.67 0.03
N VAL A 50 4.64 -0.62 -0.10
CA VAL A 50 5.46 -1.14 -1.21
C VAL A 50 4.59 -2.03 -2.08
N VAL A 51 4.70 -1.92 -3.39
CA VAL A 51 4.00 -2.78 -4.35
C VAL A 51 5.01 -3.44 -5.29
N ASP A 52 5.01 -4.76 -5.33
CA ASP A 52 5.76 -5.54 -6.33
C ASP A 52 4.93 -5.73 -7.59
N LEU A 53 5.18 -4.88 -8.59
CA LEU A 53 4.43 -4.90 -9.86
C LEU A 53 4.76 -6.11 -10.74
N ASP A 54 5.96 -6.68 -10.63
CA ASP A 54 6.32 -7.89 -11.37
C ASP A 54 5.57 -9.08 -10.78
N ALA A 55 5.56 -9.21 -9.44
CA ALA A 55 4.80 -10.26 -8.76
C ALA A 55 3.28 -10.09 -8.94
N ALA A 56 2.77 -8.88 -9.01
CA ALA A 56 1.35 -8.62 -9.27
C ALA A 56 0.87 -9.28 -10.57
N ARG A 57 1.71 -9.26 -11.62
CA ARG A 57 1.41 -9.92 -12.91
C ARG A 57 1.70 -11.42 -12.92
N GLY A 58 2.88 -11.80 -12.47
CA GLY A 58 3.42 -13.15 -12.66
C GLY A 58 3.45 -14.03 -11.40
N GLY A 59 3.01 -13.53 -10.25
CA GLY A 59 3.17 -14.17 -8.95
C GLY A 59 4.55 -13.91 -8.33
N MET A 60 4.72 -14.29 -7.06
CA MET A 60 5.94 -14.01 -6.28
C MET A 60 7.24 -14.50 -6.93
N ASP A 61 7.19 -15.55 -7.73
CA ASP A 61 8.36 -16.12 -8.39
C ASP A 61 8.91 -15.26 -9.52
N SER A 62 8.08 -14.39 -10.12
CA SER A 62 8.51 -13.49 -11.21
C SER A 62 9.25 -12.26 -10.73
N GLY A 63 9.19 -11.94 -9.42
CA GLY A 63 9.73 -10.72 -8.83
C GLY A 63 11.10 -10.87 -8.15
N ALA A 64 12.03 -11.70 -8.65
CA ALA A 64 13.30 -11.95 -7.95
C ALA A 64 14.10 -10.67 -7.65
N ASN A 65 14.17 -9.71 -8.59
CA ASN A 65 14.85 -8.43 -8.38
C ASN A 65 14.11 -7.55 -7.37
N ASN A 66 12.79 -7.55 -7.40
CA ASN A 66 11.96 -6.79 -6.47
C ASN A 66 12.02 -7.39 -5.07
N ARG A 67 12.16 -8.72 -4.94
CA ARG A 67 12.33 -9.38 -3.64
C ARG A 67 13.56 -8.85 -2.90
N ALA A 68 14.72 -8.81 -3.58
CA ALA A 68 15.93 -8.23 -3.00
C ALA A 68 15.78 -6.74 -2.66
N ALA A 69 15.01 -5.98 -3.47
CA ALA A 69 14.69 -4.59 -3.18
C ALA A 69 13.80 -4.45 -1.93
N VAL A 70 12.79 -5.32 -1.75
CA VAL A 70 11.93 -5.33 -0.56
C VAL A 70 12.74 -5.63 0.71
N GLU A 71 13.62 -6.64 0.67
CA GLU A 71 14.52 -6.95 1.78
C GLU A 71 15.39 -5.74 2.14
N ALA A 72 16.04 -5.12 1.13
CA ALA A 72 16.86 -3.93 1.33
C ALA A 72 16.06 -2.74 1.89
N ILE A 73 14.81 -2.53 1.46
CA ILE A 73 13.92 -1.54 2.05
C ILE A 73 13.69 -1.85 3.53
N CYS A 74 13.27 -3.08 3.86
CA CYS A 74 12.97 -3.49 5.24
C CYS A 74 14.20 -3.35 6.17
N GLU A 75 15.40 -3.64 5.67
CA GLU A 75 16.64 -3.47 6.43
C GLU A 75 17.05 -2.00 6.60
N SER A 76 16.63 -1.13 5.66
CA SER A 76 17.09 0.26 5.61
C SER A 76 16.30 1.22 6.49
N VAL A 77 15.15 0.84 7.02
CA VAL A 77 14.26 1.71 7.80
C VAL A 77 13.82 1.05 9.12
N ASP A 78 13.49 1.90 10.10
CA ASP A 78 12.99 1.52 11.43
C ASP A 78 11.46 1.60 11.56
N ILE A 79 10.74 1.64 10.44
CA ILE A 79 9.29 1.77 10.38
C ILE A 79 8.65 0.58 9.67
N PRO A 80 7.39 0.25 9.98
CA PRO A 80 6.69 -0.86 9.32
C PRO A 80 6.60 -0.66 7.81
N VAL A 81 6.83 -1.76 7.08
CA VAL A 81 6.62 -1.85 5.64
C VAL A 81 5.43 -2.75 5.37
N GLN A 82 4.45 -2.30 4.58
CA GLN A 82 3.41 -3.17 4.04
C GLN A 82 3.68 -3.46 2.58
N LEU A 83 3.50 -4.72 2.17
CA LEU A 83 3.79 -5.20 0.82
C LEU A 83 2.53 -5.70 0.13
N GLY A 84 2.23 -5.15 -1.04
CA GLY A 84 1.25 -5.66 -2.00
C GLY A 84 1.93 -6.20 -3.26
N GLY A 85 1.14 -6.91 -4.08
CA GLY A 85 1.61 -7.50 -5.32
C GLY A 85 1.93 -9.01 -5.21
N GLY A 86 1.18 -9.83 -5.93
CA GLY A 86 1.45 -11.25 -6.09
C GLY A 86 1.19 -12.16 -4.88
N ILE A 87 0.64 -11.67 -3.79
CA ILE A 87 0.33 -12.45 -2.58
C ILE A 87 -0.93 -13.29 -2.83
N ARG A 88 -0.76 -14.60 -3.05
CA ARG A 88 -1.85 -15.51 -3.45
C ARG A 88 -1.87 -16.83 -2.68
N SER A 89 -1.00 -17.03 -1.68
CA SER A 89 -0.94 -18.24 -0.86
C SER A 89 -0.37 -17.96 0.52
N LEU A 90 -0.54 -18.89 1.46
CA LEU A 90 0.07 -18.80 2.80
C LEU A 90 1.60 -18.79 2.72
N ASP A 91 2.20 -19.54 1.81
CA ASP A 91 3.66 -19.56 1.62
C ASP A 91 4.17 -18.21 1.09
N ALA A 92 3.40 -17.53 0.21
CA ALA A 92 3.73 -16.19 -0.24
C ALA A 92 3.66 -15.17 0.90
N ILE A 93 2.69 -15.30 1.81
CA ILE A 93 2.58 -14.47 3.01
C ILE A 93 3.79 -14.71 3.91
N GLU A 94 4.10 -15.98 4.23
CA GLU A 94 5.26 -16.34 5.06
C GLU A 94 6.56 -15.80 4.47
N THR A 95 6.77 -16.01 3.17
CA THR A 95 7.94 -15.47 2.45
C THR A 95 8.04 -13.95 2.60
N ALA A 96 6.93 -13.22 2.43
CA ALA A 96 6.92 -11.76 2.59
C ALA A 96 7.28 -11.33 4.04
N LEU A 97 6.72 -12.02 5.04
CA LEU A 97 7.02 -11.74 6.44
C LEU A 97 8.48 -12.05 6.81
N ASP A 98 9.07 -13.10 6.24
CA ASP A 98 10.48 -13.47 6.44
C ASP A 98 11.45 -12.46 5.84
N MET A 99 11.05 -11.74 4.78
CA MET A 99 11.80 -10.59 4.24
C MET A 99 11.79 -9.35 5.16
N GLY A 100 11.11 -9.39 6.30
CA GLY A 100 10.99 -8.26 7.22
C GLY A 100 9.75 -7.37 6.99
N VAL A 101 8.86 -7.74 6.07
CA VAL A 101 7.59 -7.04 5.84
C VAL A 101 6.72 -7.16 7.10
N TYR A 102 6.17 -6.03 7.56
CA TYR A 102 5.31 -6.03 8.74
C TYR A 102 3.94 -6.64 8.44
N ARG A 103 3.33 -6.33 7.29
CA ARG A 103 2.02 -6.85 6.88
C ARG A 103 1.90 -6.95 5.36
N VAL A 104 1.10 -7.89 4.91
CA VAL A 104 0.82 -8.09 3.48
C VAL A 104 -0.50 -7.47 3.07
N VAL A 105 -0.60 -7.05 1.81
CA VAL A 105 -1.82 -6.52 1.19
C VAL A 105 -2.27 -7.51 0.12
N ILE A 106 -3.45 -8.11 0.30
CA ILE A 106 -4.00 -9.17 -0.54
C ILE A 106 -5.20 -8.60 -1.31
N GLY A 107 -5.12 -8.58 -2.64
CA GLY A 107 -6.19 -8.10 -3.52
C GLY A 107 -6.95 -9.26 -4.18
N THR A 108 -6.55 -9.64 -5.39
CA THR A 108 -7.20 -10.67 -6.22
C THR A 108 -7.55 -11.95 -5.48
N ALA A 109 -6.65 -12.45 -4.63
CA ALA A 109 -6.89 -13.68 -3.88
C ALA A 109 -8.04 -13.56 -2.87
N ALA A 110 -8.26 -12.37 -2.29
CA ALA A 110 -9.39 -12.15 -1.37
C ALA A 110 -10.75 -12.31 -2.09
N VAL A 111 -10.81 -11.99 -3.38
CA VAL A 111 -12.03 -12.16 -4.20
C VAL A 111 -12.19 -13.60 -4.67
N ARG A 112 -11.11 -14.26 -5.10
CA ARG A 112 -11.14 -15.59 -5.73
C ARG A 112 -11.13 -16.73 -4.72
N GLU A 113 -10.42 -16.57 -3.62
CA GLU A 113 -10.15 -17.58 -2.60
C GLU A 113 -10.33 -16.98 -1.21
N PRO A 114 -11.56 -16.57 -0.82
CA PRO A 114 -11.80 -15.87 0.43
C PRO A 114 -11.39 -16.68 1.68
N GLU A 115 -11.36 -18.01 1.61
CA GLU A 115 -10.87 -18.90 2.68
C GLU A 115 -9.40 -18.64 3.03
N LEU A 116 -8.57 -18.30 2.04
CA LEU A 116 -7.17 -17.93 2.26
C LEU A 116 -7.04 -16.80 3.31
N ILE A 117 -7.97 -15.85 3.30
CA ILE A 117 -7.94 -14.72 4.25
C ILE A 117 -8.18 -15.20 5.68
N SER A 118 -9.15 -16.11 5.88
CA SER A 118 -9.42 -16.69 7.20
C SER A 118 -8.22 -17.48 7.73
N GLU A 119 -7.62 -18.34 6.89
CA GLU A 119 -6.45 -19.13 7.23
C GLU A 119 -5.22 -18.25 7.50
N ALA A 120 -5.02 -17.18 6.71
CA ALA A 120 -3.94 -16.24 6.91
C ALA A 120 -4.07 -15.48 8.25
N ILE A 121 -5.29 -15.07 8.60
CA ILE A 121 -5.54 -14.39 9.88
C ILE A 121 -5.34 -15.36 11.05
N GLU A 122 -5.79 -16.60 10.96
CA GLU A 122 -5.57 -17.62 11.98
C GLU A 122 -4.08 -17.89 12.21
N ARG A 123 -3.29 -18.00 11.12
CA ARG A 123 -1.87 -18.34 11.18
C ARG A 123 -0.97 -17.17 11.57
N PHE A 124 -1.21 -15.99 11.01
CA PHE A 124 -0.30 -14.84 11.13
C PHE A 124 -0.86 -13.69 11.98
N GLY A 125 -2.15 -13.71 12.30
CA GLY A 125 -2.85 -12.64 13.01
C GLY A 125 -3.41 -11.55 12.12
N CYS A 126 -4.53 -10.93 12.52
CA CYS A 126 -5.24 -9.92 11.73
C CYS A 126 -4.42 -8.65 11.44
N ARG A 127 -3.41 -8.33 12.24
CA ARG A 127 -2.53 -7.18 12.02
C ARG A 127 -1.55 -7.38 10.86
N ARG A 128 -1.33 -8.64 10.45
CA ARG A 128 -0.44 -9.01 9.35
C ARG A 128 -1.14 -9.06 8.00
N VAL A 129 -2.48 -9.06 8.00
CA VAL A 129 -3.29 -9.23 6.80
C VAL A 129 -4.12 -7.98 6.55
N VAL A 130 -3.94 -7.40 5.37
CA VAL A 130 -4.73 -6.29 4.84
C VAL A 130 -5.35 -6.76 3.55
N VAL A 131 -6.61 -6.44 3.31
CA VAL A 131 -7.26 -6.70 2.02
C VAL A 131 -7.32 -5.43 1.20
N SER A 132 -6.85 -5.47 -0.06
CA SER A 132 -7.08 -4.38 -1.00
C SER A 132 -8.35 -4.59 -1.80
N ILE A 133 -9.11 -3.51 -1.96
CA ILE A 133 -10.29 -3.41 -2.81
C ILE A 133 -9.99 -2.34 -3.85
N ASP A 134 -9.58 -2.78 -5.01
CA ASP A 134 -9.35 -1.92 -6.15
C ASP A 134 -10.67 -1.80 -6.91
N ALA A 135 -11.22 -0.59 -7.00
CA ALA A 135 -12.60 -0.37 -7.41
C ALA A 135 -12.73 0.60 -8.57
N GLU A 136 -13.69 0.32 -9.43
CA GLU A 136 -14.19 1.24 -10.45
C GLU A 136 -15.71 1.19 -10.43
N ASP A 137 -16.35 2.35 -10.33
CA ASP A 137 -17.81 2.50 -10.29
C ASP A 137 -18.52 1.64 -9.21
N GLY A 138 -17.84 1.36 -8.09
CA GLY A 138 -18.39 0.57 -6.97
C GLY A 138 -18.23 -0.95 -7.14
N GLU A 139 -17.61 -1.42 -8.21
CA GLU A 139 -17.29 -2.82 -8.44
C GLU A 139 -15.80 -3.09 -8.22
N ALA A 140 -15.50 -4.21 -7.56
CA ALA A 140 -14.13 -4.64 -7.35
C ALA A 140 -13.50 -5.15 -8.65
N ARG A 141 -12.26 -4.74 -8.93
CA ARG A 141 -11.42 -5.20 -10.03
C ARG A 141 -10.39 -6.21 -9.51
N VAL A 142 -10.02 -7.13 -10.36
CA VAL A 142 -9.01 -8.19 -10.07
C VAL A 142 -7.95 -8.26 -11.18
N GLU A 143 -6.94 -9.09 -10.99
CA GLU A 143 -5.85 -9.34 -11.95
C GLU A 143 -5.13 -8.05 -12.41
N GLY A 144 -4.70 -7.22 -11.47
CA GLY A 144 -4.06 -5.94 -11.81
C GLY A 144 -4.98 -5.01 -12.60
N TRP A 145 -6.28 -4.99 -12.25
CA TRP A 145 -7.36 -4.13 -12.80
C TRP A 145 -7.85 -4.51 -14.20
N THR A 146 -7.38 -5.64 -14.74
CA THR A 146 -7.73 -6.05 -16.11
C THR A 146 -9.07 -6.78 -16.21
N GLU A 147 -9.55 -7.36 -15.11
CA GLU A 147 -10.81 -8.09 -15.07
C GLU A 147 -11.79 -7.47 -14.09
N GLY A 148 -13.05 -7.33 -14.50
CA GLY A 148 -14.15 -6.99 -13.61
C GLY A 148 -14.48 -8.19 -12.72
N GLY A 149 -14.45 -8.02 -11.40
CA GLY A 149 -14.83 -9.09 -10.46
C GLY A 149 -16.34 -9.32 -10.37
N GLY A 150 -17.16 -8.39 -10.92
CA GLY A 150 -18.62 -8.41 -10.79
C GLY A 150 -19.10 -8.40 -9.32
N VAL A 151 -18.21 -8.06 -8.40
CA VAL A 151 -18.45 -8.09 -6.95
C VAL A 151 -18.59 -6.66 -6.43
N ASP A 152 -19.69 -6.39 -5.79
CA ASP A 152 -19.94 -5.12 -5.08
C ASP A 152 -18.91 -4.94 -3.96
N THR A 153 -18.28 -3.78 -3.91
CA THR A 153 -17.18 -3.48 -2.97
C THR A 153 -17.62 -3.53 -1.51
N VAL A 154 -18.87 -3.14 -1.20
CA VAL A 154 -19.39 -3.18 0.17
C VAL A 154 -19.64 -4.62 0.60
N LYS A 155 -20.21 -5.45 -0.28
CA LYS A 155 -20.43 -6.87 0.02
C LYS A 155 -19.11 -7.60 0.26
N LEU A 156 -18.10 -7.34 -0.58
CA LEU A 156 -16.77 -7.91 -0.41
C LEU A 156 -16.16 -7.50 0.94
N ALA A 157 -16.21 -6.22 1.26
CA ALA A 157 -15.63 -5.71 2.50
C ALA A 157 -16.33 -6.30 3.74
N LEU A 158 -17.66 -6.43 3.73
CA LEU A 158 -18.41 -7.05 4.82
C LEU A 158 -18.08 -8.54 4.99
N ASP A 159 -17.96 -9.30 3.90
CA ASP A 159 -17.53 -10.70 3.99
C ASP A 159 -16.11 -10.82 4.57
N MET A 160 -15.19 -9.98 4.12
CA MET A 160 -13.83 -9.96 4.64
C MET A 160 -13.76 -9.52 6.12
N GLU A 161 -14.55 -8.53 6.54
CA GLU A 161 -14.63 -8.12 7.94
C GLU A 161 -15.15 -9.27 8.83
N GLN A 162 -16.16 -10.03 8.37
CA GLN A 162 -16.65 -11.21 9.06
C GLN A 162 -15.61 -12.33 9.18
N ARG A 163 -14.69 -12.43 8.21
CA ARG A 163 -13.54 -13.34 8.22
C ARG A 163 -12.40 -12.86 9.13
N GLY A 164 -12.55 -11.71 9.78
CA GLY A 164 -11.58 -11.17 10.74
C GLY A 164 -10.65 -10.10 10.19
N VAL A 165 -10.85 -9.63 8.95
CA VAL A 165 -10.07 -8.48 8.43
C VAL A 165 -10.36 -7.23 9.25
N ARG A 166 -9.30 -6.52 9.65
CA ARG A 166 -9.37 -5.29 10.45
C ARG A 166 -8.81 -4.07 9.73
N ARG A 167 -8.33 -4.26 8.50
CA ARG A 167 -7.84 -3.15 7.66
C ARG A 167 -8.04 -3.43 6.19
N PHE A 168 -8.55 -2.42 5.50
CA PHE A 168 -8.66 -2.40 4.05
C PHE A 168 -7.76 -1.32 3.45
N VAL A 169 -7.26 -1.54 2.25
CA VAL A 169 -6.83 -0.50 1.32
C VAL A 169 -7.93 -0.39 0.27
N TYR A 170 -8.51 0.79 0.11
CA TYR A 170 -9.49 1.03 -0.96
C TYR A 170 -8.89 1.98 -1.98
N THR A 171 -8.72 1.48 -3.22
CA THR A 171 -8.21 2.26 -4.35
C THR A 171 -9.31 2.53 -5.37
N ASP A 172 -9.58 3.80 -5.64
CA ASP A 172 -10.33 4.16 -6.84
C ASP A 172 -9.37 4.19 -8.03
N ILE A 173 -9.45 3.16 -8.90
CA ILE A 173 -8.49 3.00 -10.00
C ILE A 173 -8.64 4.07 -11.08
N SER A 174 -9.83 4.66 -11.24
CA SER A 174 -10.06 5.75 -12.18
C SER A 174 -9.32 7.03 -11.78
N ARG A 175 -8.94 7.14 -10.50
CA ARG A 175 -8.24 8.28 -9.91
C ARG A 175 -6.78 8.01 -9.61
N ASP A 176 -6.34 6.74 -9.63
CA ASP A 176 -4.96 6.43 -9.27
C ASP A 176 -3.97 7.07 -10.26
N GLY A 177 -2.98 7.77 -9.69
CA GLY A 177 -1.98 8.52 -10.43
C GLY A 177 -2.45 9.84 -11.07
N THR A 178 -3.75 10.19 -11.06
CA THR A 178 -4.27 11.40 -11.72
C THR A 178 -3.99 12.69 -10.97
N MET A 179 -3.87 12.65 -9.64
CA MET A 179 -3.75 13.83 -8.77
C MET A 179 -4.98 14.78 -8.82
N GLU A 180 -6.16 14.27 -9.24
CA GLU A 180 -7.39 15.06 -9.38
C GLU A 180 -8.31 15.00 -8.14
N GLY A 181 -7.79 14.49 -7.05
CA GLY A 181 -8.48 14.37 -5.76
C GLY A 181 -9.03 12.96 -5.48
N PRO A 182 -9.11 12.59 -4.20
CA PRO A 182 -9.56 11.27 -3.74
C PRO A 182 -11.08 11.10 -3.89
N ASN A 183 -11.57 9.85 -3.97
CA ASN A 183 -12.99 9.54 -4.01
C ASN A 183 -13.62 9.51 -2.60
N VAL A 184 -13.78 10.68 -1.99
CA VAL A 184 -14.36 10.88 -0.66
C VAL A 184 -15.74 10.18 -0.51
N LYS A 185 -16.54 10.16 -1.58
CA LYS A 185 -17.86 9.52 -1.55
C LYS A 185 -17.75 8.01 -1.39
N ALA A 186 -16.87 7.38 -2.14
CA ALA A 186 -16.67 5.93 -2.06
C ALA A 186 -16.16 5.51 -0.67
N TYR A 187 -15.14 6.20 -0.14
CA TYR A 187 -14.62 5.92 1.20
C TYR A 187 -15.69 6.06 2.28
N ARG A 188 -16.48 7.15 2.25
CA ARG A 188 -17.58 7.36 3.20
C ARG A 188 -18.65 6.28 3.07
N THR A 189 -18.96 5.84 1.85
CA THR A 189 -19.94 4.77 1.62
C THR A 189 -19.46 3.47 2.24
N LEU A 190 -18.22 3.08 1.98
CA LEU A 190 -17.64 1.86 2.54
C LEU A 190 -17.56 1.93 4.08
N GLY A 191 -17.03 3.03 4.61
CA GLY A 191 -16.84 3.21 6.06
C GLY A 191 -18.14 3.23 6.88
N ARG A 192 -19.28 3.57 6.27
CA ARG A 192 -20.60 3.47 6.94
C ARG A 192 -21.08 2.04 7.17
N HIS A 193 -20.54 1.09 6.44
CA HIS A 193 -20.95 -0.33 6.53
C HIS A 193 -20.01 -1.15 7.41
N LEU A 194 -18.75 -0.75 7.51
CA LEU A 194 -17.76 -1.43 8.36
C LEU A 194 -17.88 -0.97 9.80
N THR A 195 -17.70 -1.89 10.74
CA THR A 195 -17.85 -1.64 12.18
C THR A 195 -16.59 -1.86 12.99
N GLU A 196 -15.70 -2.72 12.51
CA GLU A 196 -14.49 -3.13 13.24
C GLU A 196 -13.20 -2.86 12.44
N ALA A 197 -13.32 -2.67 11.12
CA ALA A 197 -12.18 -2.47 10.25
C ALA A 197 -11.97 -0.99 9.89
N ASN A 198 -10.70 -0.60 9.80
CA ASN A 198 -10.29 0.71 9.30
C ASN A 198 -9.94 0.64 7.81
N ILE A 199 -10.02 1.79 7.16
CA ILE A 199 -9.76 1.95 5.73
C ILE A 199 -8.56 2.87 5.54
N THR A 200 -7.63 2.40 4.72
CA THR A 200 -6.58 3.22 4.13
C THR A 200 -7.05 3.69 2.74
N ALA A 201 -7.24 4.98 2.57
CA ALA A 201 -7.62 5.57 1.28
C ALA A 201 -6.46 5.48 0.27
N SER A 202 -6.75 5.27 -1.01
CA SER A 202 -5.75 5.22 -2.08
C SER A 202 -6.31 5.77 -3.39
N GLY A 203 -5.45 6.43 -4.16
CA GLY A 203 -5.77 7.01 -5.47
C GLY A 203 -6.20 8.48 -5.42
N GLY A 204 -5.69 9.26 -6.35
CA GLY A 204 -6.12 10.63 -6.67
C GLY A 204 -5.53 11.76 -5.83
N VAL A 205 -4.86 11.50 -4.72
CA VAL A 205 -4.32 12.57 -3.87
C VAL A 205 -3.34 13.45 -4.66
N GLY A 206 -3.64 14.74 -4.75
CA GLY A 206 -2.84 15.72 -5.49
C GLY A 206 -2.19 16.78 -4.62
N GLY A 207 -2.58 16.91 -3.34
CA GLY A 207 -2.01 17.93 -2.47
C GLY A 207 -2.59 17.95 -1.06
N TYR A 208 -2.26 19.00 -0.33
CA TYR A 208 -2.59 19.12 1.09
C TYR A 208 -4.12 19.19 1.33
N ASP A 209 -4.87 19.88 0.48
CA ASP A 209 -6.31 20.01 0.62
C ASP A 209 -7.02 18.63 0.54
N ASP A 210 -6.46 17.70 -0.23
CA ASP A 210 -6.99 16.35 -0.32
C ASP A 210 -6.75 15.56 0.98
N LEU A 211 -5.60 15.78 1.64
CA LEU A 211 -5.35 15.20 2.96
C LEU A 211 -6.35 15.70 4.00
N LEU A 212 -6.71 16.98 3.98
CA LEU A 212 -7.73 17.54 4.86
C LEU A 212 -9.11 16.90 4.60
N ARG A 213 -9.49 16.71 3.33
CA ARG A 213 -10.75 16.03 2.97
C ARG A 213 -10.79 14.58 3.45
N ILE A 214 -9.64 13.89 3.44
CA ILE A 214 -9.54 12.52 3.97
C ILE A 214 -9.61 12.53 5.49
N GLU A 215 -9.01 13.51 6.17
CA GLU A 215 -9.10 13.65 7.62
C GLU A 215 -10.54 13.79 8.12
N GLU A 216 -11.40 14.49 7.37
CA GLU A 216 -12.83 14.62 7.68
C GLU A 216 -13.57 13.27 7.68
N LEU A 217 -12.95 12.22 7.15
CA LEU A 217 -13.53 10.88 7.08
C LEU A 217 -13.13 9.97 8.27
N GLU A 218 -12.34 10.46 9.21
CA GLU A 218 -11.95 9.71 10.42
C GLU A 218 -13.17 9.09 11.15
N PRO A 219 -14.33 9.79 11.30
CA PRO A 219 -15.51 9.20 11.92
C PRO A 219 -16.11 7.99 11.18
N TYR A 220 -15.66 7.74 9.95
CA TYR A 220 -16.07 6.59 9.13
C TYR A 220 -14.98 5.51 9.07
N GLY A 221 -13.97 5.57 9.95
CA GLY A 221 -12.89 4.59 10.00
C GLY A 221 -11.79 4.80 8.94
N ILE A 222 -11.75 5.94 8.24
CA ILE A 222 -10.65 6.26 7.33
C ILE A 222 -9.56 6.96 8.14
N ASP A 223 -8.52 6.23 8.51
CA ASP A 223 -7.46 6.69 9.41
C ASP A 223 -6.12 6.97 8.72
N SER A 224 -6.01 6.58 7.48
CA SER A 224 -4.75 6.62 6.74
C SER A 224 -4.95 6.77 5.23
N VAL A 225 -3.89 7.17 4.53
CA VAL A 225 -3.92 7.41 3.09
C VAL A 225 -2.58 7.02 2.43
N ILE A 226 -2.65 6.30 1.34
CA ILE A 226 -1.50 6.02 0.48
C ILE A 226 -1.32 7.19 -0.48
N VAL A 227 -0.11 7.72 -0.53
CA VAL A 227 0.25 8.80 -1.44
C VAL A 227 1.46 8.36 -2.27
N GLY A 228 1.26 8.30 -3.57
CA GLY A 228 2.30 7.96 -4.55
C GLY A 228 2.79 9.20 -5.29
N ARG A 229 2.29 9.40 -6.50
CA ARG A 229 2.73 10.40 -7.48
C ARG A 229 2.94 11.79 -6.90
N ALA A 230 2.00 12.29 -6.09
CA ALA A 230 2.09 13.61 -5.50
C ALA A 230 3.34 13.83 -4.63
N LEU A 231 3.88 12.77 -3.99
CA LEU A 231 5.14 12.84 -3.26
C LEU A 231 6.34 12.93 -4.21
N TYR A 232 6.36 12.15 -5.28
CA TYR A 232 7.44 12.18 -6.27
C TYR A 232 7.45 13.46 -7.10
N GLU A 233 6.29 14.05 -7.34
CA GLU A 233 6.11 15.32 -8.06
C GLU A 233 6.31 16.56 -7.15
N ASN A 234 6.68 16.35 -5.87
CA ASN A 234 6.85 17.42 -4.87
C ASN A 234 5.62 18.35 -4.75
N ALA A 235 4.43 17.76 -4.80
CA ALA A 235 3.17 18.50 -4.73
C ALA A 235 2.89 19.13 -3.34
N PHE A 236 3.61 18.69 -2.30
CA PHE A 236 3.49 19.23 -0.95
C PHE A 236 4.54 20.31 -0.70
N PRO A 237 4.17 21.49 -0.18
CA PRO A 237 5.11 22.62 0.00
C PRO A 237 6.36 22.29 0.82
N CYS A 238 6.22 21.42 1.82
CA CYS A 238 7.34 21.02 2.69
C CYS A 238 8.40 20.17 1.95
N GLN A 239 8.05 19.52 0.85
CA GLN A 239 8.96 18.68 0.08
C GLN A 239 9.95 19.48 -0.77
N GLN A 240 9.70 20.76 -1.02
CA GLN A 240 10.63 21.61 -1.78
C GLN A 240 12.00 21.71 -1.10
N PHE A 241 12.09 21.45 0.19
CA PHE A 241 13.35 21.40 0.95
C PHE A 241 14.06 20.05 0.88
N TRP A 242 13.34 19.00 0.47
CA TRP A 242 13.78 17.60 0.50
C TRP A 242 13.39 16.88 -0.80
N ALA A 243 13.56 17.57 -1.93
CA ALA A 243 13.20 16.98 -3.22
C ALA A 243 13.96 15.68 -3.46
N TRP A 244 13.26 14.64 -3.89
CA TRP A 244 13.86 13.33 -4.16
C TRP A 244 14.95 13.37 -5.23
N ASN A 245 14.88 14.32 -6.17
CA ASN A 245 15.91 14.54 -7.20
C ASN A 245 17.23 15.09 -6.63
N ASP A 246 17.23 15.60 -5.39
CA ASP A 246 18.43 16.06 -4.68
C ASP A 246 18.92 15.01 -3.67
N LEU A 247 18.50 13.76 -3.80
CA LEU A 247 18.75 12.69 -2.85
C LEU A 247 20.24 12.45 -2.60
N ASP A 248 21.08 12.61 -3.63
CA ASP A 248 22.53 12.44 -3.51
C ASP A 248 23.21 13.53 -2.65
N ALA A 249 22.51 14.66 -2.45
CA ALA A 249 22.99 15.73 -1.59
C ALA A 249 22.61 15.52 -0.11
N VAL A 250 21.71 14.56 0.19
CA VAL A 250 21.24 14.26 1.53
C VAL A 250 22.03 13.10 2.13
N ASP A 251 22.69 13.33 3.25
CA ASP A 251 23.36 12.26 4.00
C ASP A 251 22.34 11.43 4.78
N LEU A 252 21.79 10.42 4.11
CA LEU A 252 20.76 9.54 4.68
C LEU A 252 21.29 8.63 5.79
N ASP A 253 22.61 8.40 5.86
CA ASP A 253 23.22 7.52 6.88
C ASP A 253 23.31 8.17 8.26
N ARG A 254 23.07 9.49 8.34
CA ARG A 254 22.94 10.21 9.62
C ARG A 254 21.69 9.86 10.41
N PHE A 255 20.68 9.26 9.78
CA PHE A 255 19.40 8.94 10.40
C PHE A 255 19.35 7.48 10.82
N SER A 256 18.71 7.22 11.97
CA SER A 256 18.54 5.84 12.45
C SER A 256 17.74 5.01 11.45
N THR A 257 18.26 3.85 11.11
CA THR A 257 17.67 2.91 10.16
C THR A 257 17.53 1.51 10.77
N ALA A 258 17.47 1.41 12.09
CA ALA A 258 17.24 0.12 12.76
C ALA A 258 15.82 -0.36 12.46
N ALA A 259 15.70 -1.50 11.79
CA ALA A 259 14.41 -2.10 11.48
C ALA A 259 13.64 -2.49 12.76
N LEU A 260 12.33 -2.28 12.77
CA LEU A 260 11.45 -2.81 13.81
C LEU A 260 11.44 -4.35 13.70
N LYS A 261 11.84 -5.03 14.77
CA LYS A 261 11.71 -6.48 14.83
C LYS A 261 10.22 -6.83 14.91
N ALA A 262 9.77 -7.60 13.94
CA ALA A 262 8.36 -8.03 13.83
C ALA A 262 7.86 -8.74 15.10
N ASP A 263 8.76 -9.46 15.79
CA ASP A 263 8.47 -10.21 17.02
C ASP A 263 8.20 -9.32 18.25
N ALA A 264 8.52 -8.02 18.18
CA ALA A 264 8.26 -7.07 19.27
C ALA A 264 6.81 -6.55 19.30
N LEU A 265 6.01 -6.88 18.31
CA LEU A 265 4.63 -6.40 18.18
C LEU A 265 3.63 -7.47 18.61
N PRO A 266 2.59 -7.12 19.40
CA PRO A 266 1.56 -8.05 19.82
C PRO A 266 0.88 -8.73 18.62
N LYS A 267 0.62 -10.04 18.72
CA LYS A 267 -0.14 -10.78 17.70
C LYS A 267 -1.66 -10.63 17.87
N ASP A 268 -2.08 -10.07 19.00
CA ASP A 268 -3.50 -9.92 19.32
C ASP A 268 -4.14 -8.78 18.53
N CYS A 269 -5.37 -9.01 18.07
CA CYS A 269 -6.21 -8.05 17.38
C CYS A 269 -7.00 -7.16 18.33
#